data_47cd4b118bf2d8b62e608303eccfb2d3
#
_entry.id   47cd4b118bf2d8b62e608303eccfb2d3
#
_cell.length_a   1.000
_cell.length_b   1.000
_cell.length_c   1.000
_cell.angle_alpha   90.00
_cell.angle_beta   90.00
_cell.angle_gamma   90.00
#
_symmetry.space_group_name_H-M   'P 1'
#
loop_
_entity.id
_entity.type
_entity.pdbx_description
1 polymer ?
#
loop_
_entity_poly.entity_id
_entity_poly.type
_entity_poly.pdbx_seq_one_letter_code
_entity_poly.pdbx_strand_id
1 'polypeptide(L)'
;METYPLQSLTLTEAQHKQFALVDAICRHFPDAEFLRGGDVGLTAGFNQPQVTRRVEAVLAEAFHAEAAVLVQGAGTGAIRAGLAALLSAGGRLLVHDAPVYPTTATIAQQMGFELIRVDFNDPQALAQAALHYQPHAALVQHTRQQPADRYHLADVVKSLTAQTIPVLTDDNYAVMKVAAIGCEYGAALSTFSCFKLFGPEGVGAVVGNSDAIERIRTTMYSGGSQIQGNQALEVLRGMVTAPVMHAVQAGVTERLCFMLNQGTIPQVKHAIIANAQSKVLLVTFQKPIASQVLENAPRFGALPWPVGAESKYEIPPLFYRLSGTFREANPGAEHDTIRINPNRSGEETVLRILRESCLTL
;
A
#
# COMPACT_ATOMS: atom_id res chain seq x y z
N MET A 1 -23.25 5.17 -5.74
CA MET A 1 -21.98 4.84 -6.43
C MET A 1 -21.67 3.40 -6.09
N GLU A 2 -21.43 2.55 -7.09
CA GLU A 2 -21.00 1.18 -6.89
C GLU A 2 -19.48 1.15 -6.67
N THR A 3 -19.01 0.32 -5.73
CA THR A 3 -17.58 0.25 -5.35
C THR A 3 -17.16 -1.19 -5.23
N TYR A 4 -15.88 -1.46 -5.53
CA TYR A 4 -15.29 -2.79 -5.52
C TYR A 4 -14.03 -2.81 -4.66
N PRO A 5 -14.15 -2.62 -3.33
CA PRO A 5 -12.99 -2.64 -2.44
C PRO A 5 -12.32 -4.02 -2.44
N LEU A 6 -11.00 -4.04 -2.24
CA LEU A 6 -10.27 -5.30 -2.06
C LEU A 6 -10.82 -6.07 -0.86
N GLN A 7 -10.93 -7.37 -1.01
CA GLN A 7 -11.29 -8.25 0.08
C GLN A 7 -10.16 -8.27 1.12
N SER A 8 -10.49 -7.88 2.35
CA SER A 8 -9.54 -7.92 3.46
C SER A 8 -9.45 -9.36 4.02
N LEU A 9 -8.30 -9.67 4.59
CA LEU A 9 -8.13 -10.87 5.40
C LEU A 9 -9.13 -10.89 6.55
N THR A 10 -9.68 -12.05 6.84
CA THR A 10 -10.33 -12.32 8.12
C THR A 10 -9.29 -12.30 9.25
N LEU A 11 -9.74 -12.15 10.49
CA LEU A 11 -8.82 -12.18 11.64
C LEU A 11 -8.03 -13.49 11.71
N THR A 12 -8.66 -14.62 11.42
CA THR A 12 -8.01 -15.94 11.40
C THR A 12 -6.92 -16.03 10.32
N GLU A 13 -7.22 -15.59 9.09
CA GLU A 13 -6.22 -15.56 8.01
C GLU A 13 -5.06 -14.61 8.33
N ALA A 14 -5.35 -13.47 8.95
CA ALA A 14 -4.33 -12.52 9.40
C ALA A 14 -3.42 -13.12 10.49
N GLN A 15 -3.97 -13.88 11.42
CA GLN A 15 -3.19 -14.62 12.42
C GLN A 15 -2.29 -15.67 11.75
N HIS A 16 -2.77 -16.40 10.75
CA HIS A 16 -1.94 -17.34 10.01
C HIS A 16 -0.78 -16.64 9.29
N LYS A 17 -1.02 -15.48 8.66
CA LYS A 17 0.07 -14.68 8.07
C LYS A 17 1.09 -14.22 9.12
N GLN A 18 0.63 -13.78 10.28
CA GLN A 18 1.52 -13.42 11.39
C GLN A 18 2.37 -14.61 11.83
N PHE A 19 1.77 -15.79 12.01
CA PHE A 19 2.50 -16.98 12.46
C PHE A 19 3.51 -17.45 11.42
N ALA A 20 3.16 -17.42 10.13
CA ALA A 20 4.08 -17.75 9.05
C ALA A 20 5.29 -16.79 9.01
N LEU A 21 5.05 -15.48 9.20
CA LEU A 21 6.14 -14.51 9.28
C LEU A 21 7.05 -14.76 10.50
N VAL A 22 6.47 -15.05 11.67
CA VAL A 22 7.24 -15.37 12.87
C VAL A 22 8.07 -16.64 12.67
N ASP A 23 7.51 -17.66 12.02
CA ASP A 23 8.22 -18.89 11.71
C ASP A 23 9.41 -18.65 10.76
N ALA A 24 9.23 -17.81 9.72
CA ALA A 24 10.34 -17.38 8.87
C ALA A 24 11.42 -16.62 9.66
N ILE A 25 11.01 -15.71 10.57
CA ILE A 25 11.95 -15.01 11.47
C ILE A 25 12.77 -16.02 12.28
N CYS A 26 12.12 -17.02 12.89
CA CYS A 26 12.81 -18.04 13.70
C CYS A 26 13.83 -18.85 12.90
N ARG A 27 13.55 -19.12 11.62
CA ARG A 27 14.51 -19.83 10.75
C ARG A 27 15.74 -18.99 10.40
N HIS A 28 15.57 -17.69 10.19
CA HIS A 28 16.66 -16.80 9.79
C HIS A 28 17.40 -16.16 10.98
N PHE A 29 16.80 -16.15 12.17
CA PHE A 29 17.38 -15.62 13.40
C PHE A 29 17.33 -16.68 14.51
N PRO A 30 18.18 -17.72 14.44
CA PRO A 30 18.12 -18.87 15.35
C PRO A 30 18.62 -18.56 16.77
N ASP A 31 19.24 -17.41 16.98
CA ASP A 31 19.83 -16.97 18.25
C ASP A 31 19.22 -15.67 18.77
N ALA A 32 19.86 -15.05 19.75
CA ALA A 32 19.44 -13.77 20.32
C ALA A 32 19.68 -12.55 19.42
N GLU A 33 20.09 -12.72 18.18
CA GLU A 33 20.41 -11.59 17.27
C GLU A 33 19.20 -10.71 16.98
N PHE A 34 17.99 -11.31 16.92
CA PHE A 34 16.75 -10.56 16.76
C PHE A 34 16.46 -9.60 17.92
N LEU A 35 17.04 -9.85 19.11
CA LEU A 35 16.94 -8.99 20.29
C LEU A 35 17.99 -7.86 20.30
N ARG A 36 18.99 -7.93 19.45
CA ARG A 36 20.09 -6.94 19.38
C ARG A 36 19.69 -5.73 18.54
N GLY A 37 20.56 -4.73 18.52
CA GLY A 37 20.33 -3.48 17.80
C GLY A 37 20.55 -3.54 16.29
N GLY A 38 21.07 -4.64 15.76
CA GLY A 38 21.54 -4.75 14.38
C GLY A 38 22.92 -4.15 14.16
N ASP A 39 23.53 -4.49 13.03
CA ASP A 39 24.83 -3.98 12.60
C ASP A 39 24.69 -2.75 11.69
N VAL A 40 25.79 -2.03 11.52
CA VAL A 40 25.87 -0.86 10.65
C VAL A 40 27.05 -0.99 9.68
N GLY A 41 26.93 -0.31 8.53
CA GLY A 41 27.98 -0.26 7.53
C GLY A 41 27.96 -1.45 6.56
N LEU A 42 29.11 -1.75 5.99
CA LEU A 42 29.25 -2.78 4.96
C LEU A 42 29.99 -3.99 5.51
N THR A 43 29.37 -5.15 5.46
CA THR A 43 30.04 -6.41 5.78
C THR A 43 30.83 -6.92 4.57
N ALA A 44 32.07 -7.32 4.77
CA ALA A 44 32.89 -7.87 3.70
C ALA A 44 32.20 -9.06 3.00
N GLY A 45 32.20 -9.03 1.68
CA GLY A 45 31.54 -10.03 0.83
C GLY A 45 30.05 -9.83 0.60
N PHE A 46 29.36 -8.94 1.36
CA PHE A 46 27.92 -8.67 1.18
C PHE A 46 27.61 -7.27 0.65
N ASN A 47 28.51 -6.32 0.85
CA ASN A 47 28.34 -4.91 0.54
C ASN A 47 27.06 -4.27 1.17
N GLN A 48 26.62 -4.82 2.29
CA GLN A 48 25.48 -4.35 3.09
C GLN A 48 25.61 -4.86 4.54
N PRO A 49 24.83 -4.35 5.52
CA PRO A 49 24.78 -4.94 6.86
C PRO A 49 24.30 -6.40 6.83
N GLN A 50 24.88 -7.25 7.65
CA GLN A 50 24.53 -8.67 7.69
C GLN A 50 23.10 -8.91 8.16
N VAL A 51 22.65 -8.14 9.15
CA VAL A 51 21.28 -8.23 9.67
C VAL A 51 20.28 -7.81 8.61
N THR A 52 20.56 -6.75 7.84
CA THR A 52 19.71 -6.34 6.70
C THR A 52 19.53 -7.49 5.72
N ARG A 53 20.63 -8.19 5.37
CA ARG A 53 20.57 -9.35 4.48
C ARG A 53 19.67 -10.46 5.00
N ARG A 54 19.72 -10.74 6.30
CA ARG A 54 18.83 -11.74 6.94
C ARG A 54 17.37 -11.30 6.94
N VAL A 55 17.10 -10.04 7.21
CA VAL A 55 15.73 -9.48 7.12
C VAL A 55 15.18 -9.61 5.70
N GLU A 56 15.99 -9.32 4.69
CA GLU A 56 15.61 -9.49 3.29
C GLU A 56 15.31 -10.96 2.96
N ALA A 57 16.07 -11.91 3.51
CA ALA A 57 15.79 -13.33 3.36
C ALA A 57 14.45 -13.73 4.02
N VAL A 58 14.14 -13.21 5.20
CA VAL A 58 12.81 -13.38 5.84
C VAL A 58 11.69 -12.85 4.94
N LEU A 59 11.87 -11.67 4.35
CA LEU A 59 10.86 -11.08 3.45
C LEU A 59 10.67 -11.94 2.19
N ALA A 60 11.77 -12.40 1.57
CA ALA A 60 11.69 -13.27 0.40
C ALA A 60 10.91 -14.56 0.72
N GLU A 61 11.18 -15.19 1.85
CA GLU A 61 10.48 -16.39 2.29
C GLU A 61 8.99 -16.10 2.60
N ALA A 62 8.70 -15.04 3.35
CA ALA A 62 7.35 -14.69 3.78
C ALA A 62 6.40 -14.36 2.61
N PHE A 63 6.94 -13.89 1.49
CA PHE A 63 6.19 -13.57 0.26
C PHE A 63 6.43 -14.57 -0.88
N HIS A 64 7.02 -15.73 -0.60
CA HIS A 64 7.32 -16.77 -1.59
C HIS A 64 8.06 -16.23 -2.82
N ALA A 65 8.93 -15.25 -2.62
CA ALA A 65 9.72 -14.60 -3.66
C ALA A 65 11.14 -15.20 -3.73
N GLU A 66 11.80 -15.07 -4.89
CA GLU A 66 13.19 -15.51 -5.06
C GLU A 66 14.18 -14.67 -4.22
N ALA A 67 13.92 -13.38 -4.11
CA ALA A 67 14.75 -12.44 -3.36
C ALA A 67 13.95 -11.22 -2.87
N ALA A 68 14.54 -10.48 -1.93
CA ALA A 68 14.04 -9.19 -1.48
C ALA A 68 15.18 -8.20 -1.29
N VAL A 69 14.88 -6.91 -1.34
CA VAL A 69 15.80 -5.83 -0.99
C VAL A 69 15.05 -4.70 -0.29
N LEU A 70 15.65 -4.18 0.77
CA LEU A 70 15.18 -2.97 1.45
C LEU A 70 15.84 -1.74 0.82
N VAL A 71 15.06 -0.71 0.55
CA VAL A 71 15.51 0.50 -0.14
C VAL A 71 15.09 1.76 0.62
N GLN A 72 15.81 2.86 0.41
CA GLN A 72 15.44 4.18 0.93
C GLN A 72 14.32 4.81 0.11
N GLY A 73 13.53 5.71 0.73
CA GLY A 73 12.48 6.47 0.09
C GLY A 73 11.09 5.84 0.19
N ALA A 74 10.90 4.92 1.13
CA ALA A 74 9.62 4.26 1.39
C ALA A 74 9.03 3.59 0.13
N GLY A 75 7.70 3.54 -0.02
CA GLY A 75 7.05 2.94 -1.20
C GLY A 75 7.40 3.64 -2.51
N THR A 76 7.58 4.95 -2.50
CA THR A 76 8.02 5.71 -3.68
C THR A 76 9.43 5.33 -4.12
N GLY A 77 10.34 5.15 -3.16
CA GLY A 77 11.69 4.66 -3.42
C GLY A 77 11.69 3.23 -3.96
N ALA A 78 10.83 2.36 -3.41
CA ALA A 78 10.68 0.99 -3.88
C ALA A 78 10.17 0.93 -5.34
N ILE A 79 9.13 1.69 -5.68
CA ILE A 79 8.61 1.78 -7.05
C ILE A 79 9.70 2.30 -7.99
N ARG A 80 10.42 3.37 -7.60
CA ARG A 80 11.51 3.93 -8.41
C ARG A 80 12.60 2.90 -8.66
N ALA A 81 13.07 2.22 -7.63
CA ALA A 81 14.11 1.21 -7.73
C ALA A 81 13.67 0.02 -8.59
N GLY A 82 12.44 -0.46 -8.40
CA GLY A 82 11.86 -1.55 -9.17
C GLY A 82 11.69 -1.19 -10.64
N LEU A 83 11.16 0.00 -10.97
CA LEU A 83 11.04 0.45 -12.36
C LEU A 83 12.40 0.62 -13.02
N ALA A 84 13.39 1.17 -12.33
CA ALA A 84 14.76 1.30 -12.84
C ALA A 84 15.43 -0.05 -13.10
N ALA A 85 15.05 -1.09 -12.37
CA ALA A 85 15.55 -2.45 -12.60
C ALA A 85 14.89 -3.15 -13.80
N LEU A 86 13.68 -2.76 -14.16
CA LEU A 86 12.92 -3.37 -15.27
C LEU A 86 13.02 -2.59 -16.57
N LEU A 87 13.25 -1.28 -16.51
CA LEU A 87 13.18 -0.35 -17.64
C LEU A 87 14.43 0.51 -17.75
N SER A 88 14.87 0.72 -18.99
CA SER A 88 15.83 1.77 -19.33
C SER A 88 15.11 3.10 -19.63
N ALA A 89 15.84 4.21 -19.64
CA ALA A 89 15.32 5.52 -20.04
C ALA A 89 14.68 5.45 -21.45
N GLY A 90 13.54 6.11 -21.62
CA GLY A 90 12.75 6.03 -22.86
C GLY A 90 11.93 4.73 -23.00
N GLY A 91 11.93 3.87 -21.99
CA GLY A 91 11.14 2.64 -22.00
C GLY A 91 9.64 2.89 -21.97
N ARG A 92 8.87 2.00 -22.63
CA ARG A 92 7.40 2.03 -22.63
C ARG A 92 6.87 1.31 -21.41
N LEU A 93 6.13 2.04 -20.59
CA LEU A 93 5.50 1.53 -19.35
C LEU A 93 3.98 1.48 -19.51
N LEU A 94 3.41 0.28 -19.45
CA LEU A 94 1.97 0.08 -19.46
C LEU A 94 1.39 0.37 -18.09
N VAL A 95 0.35 1.20 -18.02
CA VAL A 95 -0.35 1.57 -16.78
C VAL A 95 -1.85 1.56 -16.99
N HIS A 96 -2.61 1.42 -15.90
CA HIS A 96 -4.07 1.53 -15.93
C HIS A 96 -4.53 2.93 -16.38
N ASP A 97 -5.65 2.97 -17.12
CA ASP A 97 -6.30 4.21 -17.58
C ASP A 97 -7.09 4.88 -16.44
N ALA A 98 -6.34 5.32 -15.44
CA ALA A 98 -6.81 6.12 -14.32
C ALA A 98 -5.74 7.19 -14.02
N PRO A 99 -6.07 8.24 -13.26
CA PRO A 99 -5.06 9.20 -12.83
C PRO A 99 -3.93 8.47 -12.10
N VAL A 100 -2.72 8.54 -12.64
CA VAL A 100 -1.55 7.93 -12.01
C VAL A 100 -1.24 8.65 -10.71
N TYR A 101 -0.92 7.89 -9.67
CA TYR A 101 -0.57 8.48 -8.38
C TYR A 101 0.55 9.52 -8.54
N PRO A 102 0.45 10.74 -7.95
CA PRO A 102 1.34 11.86 -8.27
C PRO A 102 2.83 11.55 -8.17
N THR A 103 3.26 10.79 -7.15
CA THR A 103 4.68 10.42 -7.02
C THR A 103 5.14 9.46 -8.10
N THR A 104 4.27 8.55 -8.54
CA THR A 104 4.53 7.61 -9.64
C THR A 104 4.59 8.35 -10.99
N ALA A 105 3.69 9.31 -11.21
CA ALA A 105 3.74 10.18 -12.39
C ALA A 105 5.05 10.97 -12.47
N THR A 106 5.48 11.52 -11.33
CA THR A 106 6.77 12.21 -11.22
C THR A 106 7.95 11.28 -11.52
N ILE A 107 7.94 10.05 -11.03
CA ILE A 107 8.97 9.04 -11.32
C ILE A 107 9.03 8.78 -12.83
N ALA A 108 7.88 8.49 -13.46
CA ALA A 108 7.81 8.20 -14.89
C ALA A 108 8.35 9.37 -15.73
N GLN A 109 8.00 10.61 -15.37
CA GLN A 109 8.49 11.81 -16.02
C GLN A 109 10.01 11.99 -15.84
N GLN A 110 10.53 11.86 -14.61
CA GLN A 110 11.96 12.02 -14.32
C GLN A 110 12.83 10.96 -14.99
N MET A 111 12.31 9.75 -15.13
CA MET A 111 13.01 8.63 -15.79
C MET A 111 12.79 8.60 -17.31
N GLY A 112 11.96 9.51 -17.84
CA GLY A 112 11.69 9.62 -19.29
C GLY A 112 10.90 8.45 -19.85
N PHE A 113 10.06 7.78 -19.05
CA PHE A 113 9.24 6.68 -19.54
C PHE A 113 8.07 7.18 -20.40
N GLU A 114 7.80 6.46 -21.48
CA GLU A 114 6.58 6.62 -22.27
C GLU A 114 5.45 5.83 -21.61
N LEU A 115 4.38 6.53 -21.19
CA LEU A 115 3.23 5.88 -20.55
C LEU A 115 2.20 5.43 -21.60
N ILE A 116 1.92 4.14 -21.63
CA ILE A 116 0.83 3.53 -22.38
C ILE A 116 -0.33 3.30 -21.42
N ARG A 117 -1.45 3.98 -21.65
CA ARG A 117 -2.65 3.88 -20.79
C ARG A 117 -3.66 2.93 -21.39
N VAL A 118 -4.16 2.00 -20.56
CA VAL A 118 -5.16 0.99 -20.97
C VAL A 118 -6.08 0.70 -19.82
N ASP A 119 -7.35 0.51 -20.09
CA ASP A 119 -8.31 0.09 -19.08
C ASP A 119 -8.06 -1.37 -18.68
N PHE A 120 -7.55 -1.59 -17.47
CA PHE A 120 -7.32 -2.94 -16.92
C PHE A 120 -8.63 -3.64 -16.53
N ASN A 121 -9.74 -2.93 -16.47
CA ASN A 121 -11.06 -3.53 -16.27
C ASN A 121 -11.56 -4.26 -17.53
N ASP A 122 -10.96 -4.01 -18.70
CA ASP A 122 -11.21 -4.71 -19.96
C ASP A 122 -10.05 -5.64 -20.33
N PRO A 123 -10.17 -6.96 -20.08
CA PRO A 123 -9.10 -7.92 -20.40
C PRO A 123 -8.76 -8.00 -21.88
N GLN A 124 -9.72 -7.71 -22.79
CA GLN A 124 -9.47 -7.74 -24.24
C GLN A 124 -8.65 -6.52 -24.68
N ALA A 125 -9.03 -5.32 -24.19
CA ALA A 125 -8.26 -4.12 -24.42
C ALA A 125 -6.82 -4.25 -23.89
N LEU A 126 -6.65 -4.82 -22.68
CA LEU A 126 -5.35 -5.10 -22.10
C LEU A 126 -4.49 -6.01 -22.98
N ALA A 127 -5.04 -7.14 -23.40
CA ALA A 127 -4.32 -8.11 -24.25
C ALA A 127 -3.94 -7.52 -25.62
N GLN A 128 -4.84 -6.77 -26.26
CA GLN A 128 -4.59 -6.10 -27.53
C GLN A 128 -3.52 -5.00 -27.42
N ALA A 129 -3.58 -4.19 -26.36
CA ALA A 129 -2.59 -3.14 -26.13
C ALA A 129 -1.19 -3.73 -25.85
N ALA A 130 -1.12 -4.81 -25.09
CA ALA A 130 0.13 -5.51 -24.83
C ALA A 130 0.79 -6.01 -26.12
N LEU A 131 0.02 -6.59 -27.04
CA LEU A 131 0.49 -7.04 -28.35
C LEU A 131 0.86 -5.88 -29.27
N HIS A 132 0.04 -4.82 -29.31
CA HIS A 132 0.22 -3.70 -30.24
C HIS A 132 1.40 -2.81 -29.84
N TYR A 133 1.46 -2.41 -28.57
CA TYR A 133 2.48 -1.46 -28.09
C TYR A 133 3.77 -2.14 -27.63
N GLN A 134 3.75 -3.45 -27.37
CA GLN A 134 4.90 -4.20 -26.85
C GLN A 134 5.63 -3.44 -25.72
N PRO A 135 4.95 -3.13 -24.60
CA PRO A 135 5.55 -2.40 -23.50
C PRO A 135 6.74 -3.18 -22.92
N HIS A 136 7.74 -2.47 -22.43
CA HIS A 136 8.92 -3.10 -21.84
C HIS A 136 8.66 -3.57 -20.41
N ALA A 137 7.67 -2.97 -19.72
CA ALA A 137 7.15 -3.40 -18.43
C ALA A 137 5.72 -2.86 -18.22
N ALA A 138 5.04 -3.38 -17.22
CA ALA A 138 3.78 -2.83 -16.72
C ALA A 138 3.88 -2.49 -15.24
N LEU A 139 3.20 -1.41 -14.83
CA LEU A 139 2.96 -1.06 -13.44
C LEU A 139 1.48 -1.26 -13.12
N VAL A 140 1.21 -2.16 -12.19
CA VAL A 140 -0.15 -2.45 -11.73
C VAL A 140 -0.32 -2.04 -10.28
N GLN A 141 -1.24 -1.11 -10.04
CA GLN A 141 -1.56 -0.72 -8.67
C GLN A 141 -2.56 -1.72 -8.08
N HIS A 142 -2.17 -2.38 -6.99
CA HIS A 142 -3.01 -3.40 -6.35
C HIS A 142 -4.25 -2.78 -5.73
N THR A 143 -4.09 -1.74 -4.89
CA THR A 143 -5.21 -0.97 -4.37
C THR A 143 -5.62 0.07 -5.39
N ARG A 144 -6.70 -0.23 -6.08
CA ARG A 144 -7.20 0.55 -7.24
C ARG A 144 -7.51 1.99 -6.86
N GLN A 145 -7.39 2.91 -7.82
CA GLN A 145 -7.54 4.35 -7.60
C GLN A 145 -9.00 4.80 -7.61
N GLN A 146 -9.78 4.25 -8.53
CA GLN A 146 -11.16 4.65 -8.73
C GLN A 146 -12.12 3.68 -8.03
N PRO A 147 -13.24 4.17 -7.48
CA PRO A 147 -14.23 3.32 -6.84
C PRO A 147 -14.78 2.23 -7.76
N ALA A 148 -14.97 2.54 -9.05
CA ALA A 148 -15.51 1.64 -10.05
C ALA A 148 -14.50 0.62 -10.60
N ASP A 149 -13.20 0.78 -10.29
CA ASP A 149 -12.17 -0.17 -10.72
C ASP A 149 -12.40 -1.53 -10.08
N ARG A 150 -12.43 -2.57 -10.93
CA ARG A 150 -12.76 -3.94 -10.53
C ARG A 150 -11.81 -5.01 -11.07
N TYR A 151 -10.73 -4.62 -11.77
CA TYR A 151 -9.76 -5.59 -12.26
C TYR A 151 -9.15 -6.41 -11.11
N HIS A 152 -8.92 -7.69 -11.38
CA HIS A 152 -8.21 -8.58 -10.46
C HIS A 152 -6.72 -8.56 -10.76
N LEU A 153 -5.90 -8.32 -9.73
CA LEU A 153 -4.45 -8.28 -9.90
C LEU A 153 -3.89 -9.55 -10.52
N ALA A 154 -4.34 -10.74 -10.05
CA ALA A 154 -3.89 -12.03 -10.58
C ALA A 154 -4.15 -12.18 -12.07
N ASP A 155 -5.33 -11.75 -12.54
CA ASP A 155 -5.70 -11.86 -13.96
C ASP A 155 -4.88 -10.91 -14.83
N VAL A 156 -4.67 -9.67 -14.36
CA VAL A 156 -3.83 -8.69 -15.06
C VAL A 156 -2.38 -9.17 -15.15
N VAL A 157 -1.81 -9.63 -14.03
CA VAL A 157 -0.45 -10.18 -13.99
C VAL A 157 -0.32 -11.36 -14.96
N LYS A 158 -1.25 -12.33 -14.88
CA LYS A 158 -1.25 -13.50 -15.75
C LYS A 158 -1.34 -13.13 -17.24
N SER A 159 -2.20 -12.18 -17.60
CA SER A 159 -2.37 -11.73 -18.98
C SER A 159 -1.08 -11.11 -19.55
N LEU A 160 -0.38 -10.31 -18.74
CA LEU A 160 0.84 -9.62 -19.14
C LEU A 160 2.05 -10.57 -19.18
N THR A 161 2.21 -11.42 -18.16
CA THR A 161 3.31 -12.38 -18.10
C THR A 161 3.24 -13.45 -19.17
N ALA A 162 2.02 -13.85 -19.59
CA ALA A 162 1.83 -14.72 -20.75
C ALA A 162 2.39 -14.14 -22.07
N GLN A 163 2.56 -12.83 -22.13
CA GLN A 163 3.19 -12.09 -23.25
C GLN A 163 4.63 -11.68 -22.94
N THR A 164 5.24 -12.27 -21.93
CA THR A 164 6.62 -11.99 -21.48
C THR A 164 6.87 -10.54 -21.04
N ILE A 165 5.82 -9.79 -20.68
CA ILE A 165 5.92 -8.44 -20.16
C ILE A 165 6.15 -8.51 -18.65
N PRO A 166 7.30 -8.03 -18.13
CA PRO A 166 7.56 -8.01 -16.70
C PRO A 166 6.61 -7.03 -16.00
N VAL A 167 6.01 -7.47 -14.90
CA VAL A 167 5.06 -6.68 -14.12
C VAL A 167 5.70 -6.25 -12.81
N LEU A 168 5.64 -4.96 -12.51
CA LEU A 168 5.85 -4.41 -11.18
C LEU A 168 4.50 -4.10 -10.56
N THR A 169 4.27 -4.53 -9.32
CA THR A 169 3.06 -4.18 -8.59
C THR A 169 3.34 -3.15 -7.50
N ASP A 170 2.45 -2.18 -7.40
CA ASP A 170 2.37 -1.29 -6.25
C ASP A 170 1.42 -1.90 -5.23
N ASP A 171 1.98 -2.61 -4.25
CA ASP A 171 1.25 -3.27 -3.18
C ASP A 171 1.10 -2.39 -1.92
N ASN A 172 1.42 -1.11 -2.01
CA ASN A 172 1.11 -0.18 -0.94
C ASN A 172 -0.39 -0.25 -0.60
N TYR A 173 -0.72 -0.27 0.69
CA TYR A 173 -2.07 -0.47 1.22
C TYR A 173 -2.74 -1.83 0.95
N ALA A 174 -2.09 -2.75 0.23
CA ALA A 174 -2.56 -4.12 0.02
C ALA A 174 -1.77 -5.14 0.84
N VAL A 175 -0.45 -4.98 0.88
CA VAL A 175 0.45 -5.91 1.59
C VAL A 175 0.01 -6.15 3.04
N MET A 176 0.02 -7.40 3.48
CA MET A 176 -0.45 -7.85 4.80
C MET A 176 -1.95 -7.63 5.10
N LYS A 177 -2.74 -7.18 4.10
CA LYS A 177 -4.19 -6.96 4.22
C LYS A 177 -5.01 -7.88 3.33
N VAL A 178 -4.39 -8.42 2.29
CA VAL A 178 -5.01 -9.31 1.30
C VAL A 178 -4.32 -10.67 1.28
N ALA A 179 -4.94 -11.63 0.62
CA ALA A 179 -4.44 -13.01 0.59
C ALA A 179 -3.04 -13.13 0.00
N ALA A 180 -2.77 -12.45 -1.11
CA ALA A 180 -1.47 -12.49 -1.79
C ALA A 180 -1.16 -11.14 -2.45
N ILE A 181 0.12 -10.84 -2.68
CA ILE A 181 0.61 -9.65 -3.40
C ILE A 181 1.14 -10.04 -4.79
N GLY A 182 1.58 -9.07 -5.57
CA GLY A 182 1.93 -9.26 -6.97
C GLY A 182 2.92 -10.38 -7.25
N CYS A 183 4.03 -10.48 -6.51
CA CYS A 183 5.03 -11.54 -6.72
C CYS A 183 4.45 -12.94 -6.46
N GLU A 184 3.52 -13.08 -5.53
CA GLU A 184 2.81 -14.34 -5.25
C GLU A 184 1.85 -14.73 -6.40
N TYR A 185 1.48 -13.79 -7.28
CA TYR A 185 0.73 -14.01 -8.51
C TYR A 185 1.60 -14.09 -9.78
N GLY A 186 2.94 -14.08 -9.63
CA GLY A 186 3.88 -14.17 -10.73
C GLY A 186 4.33 -12.83 -11.31
N ALA A 187 4.08 -11.72 -10.66
CA ALA A 187 4.71 -10.45 -11.03
C ALA A 187 6.22 -10.52 -10.83
N ALA A 188 6.99 -9.84 -11.69
CA ALA A 188 8.43 -9.78 -11.58
C ALA A 188 8.89 -9.12 -10.26
N LEU A 189 8.19 -8.07 -9.83
CA LEU A 189 8.47 -7.35 -8.59
C LEU A 189 7.18 -6.88 -7.92
N SER A 190 7.15 -6.99 -6.59
CA SER A 190 6.19 -6.33 -5.70
C SER A 190 6.89 -5.23 -4.91
N THR A 191 6.25 -4.07 -4.75
CA THR A 191 6.82 -2.91 -4.06
C THR A 191 5.89 -2.37 -3.00
N PHE A 192 6.43 -2.05 -1.82
CA PHE A 192 5.64 -1.50 -0.74
C PHE A 192 6.46 -0.69 0.27
N SER A 193 5.78 0.15 1.04
CA SER A 193 6.34 0.91 2.14
C SER A 193 6.30 0.10 3.44
N CYS A 194 7.43 -0.08 4.10
CA CYS A 194 7.48 -0.71 5.42
C CYS A 194 6.82 0.17 6.50
N PHE A 195 6.80 1.48 6.27
CA PHE A 195 6.16 2.45 7.15
C PHE A 195 4.65 2.21 7.34
N LYS A 196 3.97 1.76 6.28
CA LYS A 196 2.53 1.38 6.33
C LYS A 196 2.27 0.04 7.02
N LEU A 197 3.33 -0.66 7.40
CA LEU A 197 3.31 -1.92 8.16
C LEU A 197 3.91 -1.72 9.56
N PHE A 198 3.78 -0.52 10.11
CA PHE A 198 4.25 -0.11 11.43
C PHE A 198 5.78 -0.12 11.59
N GLY A 199 6.51 -0.30 10.50
CA GLY A 199 7.96 -0.23 10.43
C GLY A 199 8.49 1.20 10.46
N PRO A 200 9.80 1.38 10.22
CA PRO A 200 10.46 2.69 10.24
C PRO A 200 10.09 3.55 9.03
N GLU A 201 10.22 4.84 9.22
CA GLU A 201 10.05 5.84 8.18
C GLU A 201 11.17 5.70 7.13
N GLY A 202 10.85 6.05 5.90
CA GLY A 202 11.83 6.09 4.81
C GLY A 202 12.27 4.74 4.27
N VAL A 203 11.82 3.61 4.84
CA VAL A 203 12.16 2.27 4.34
C VAL A 203 11.06 1.73 3.45
N GLY A 204 11.45 1.31 2.24
CA GLY A 204 10.63 0.55 1.30
C GLY A 204 11.18 -0.86 1.11
N ALA A 205 10.35 -1.76 0.60
CA ALA A 205 10.74 -3.10 0.22
C ALA A 205 10.38 -3.39 -1.24
N VAL A 206 11.26 -4.11 -1.90
CA VAL A 206 11.03 -4.72 -3.21
C VAL A 206 11.25 -6.22 -3.04
N VAL A 207 10.28 -7.03 -3.45
CA VAL A 207 10.34 -8.49 -3.38
C VAL A 207 9.99 -9.08 -4.74
N GLY A 208 10.65 -10.16 -5.16
CA GLY A 208 10.35 -10.82 -6.43
C GLY A 208 11.55 -11.51 -7.05
N ASN A 209 11.73 -11.31 -8.34
CA ASN A 209 12.74 -11.99 -9.15
C ASN A 209 14.17 -11.61 -8.75
N SER A 210 15.03 -12.62 -8.58
CA SER A 210 16.41 -12.45 -8.09
C SER A 210 17.26 -11.56 -8.99
N ASP A 211 17.13 -11.68 -10.32
CA ASP A 211 17.94 -10.88 -11.25
C ASP A 211 17.56 -9.40 -11.20
N ALA A 212 16.28 -9.10 -11.05
CA ALA A 212 15.81 -7.72 -10.89
C ALA A 212 16.24 -7.15 -9.54
N ILE A 213 16.17 -7.93 -8.46
CA ILE A 213 16.66 -7.52 -7.13
C ILE A 213 18.16 -7.26 -7.16
N GLU A 214 18.95 -8.10 -7.84
CA GLU A 214 20.41 -7.88 -7.94
C GLU A 214 20.74 -6.60 -8.72
N ARG A 215 20.00 -6.28 -9.78
CA ARG A 215 20.12 -4.97 -10.46
C ARG A 215 19.88 -3.78 -9.53
N ILE A 216 18.91 -3.89 -8.60
CA ILE A 216 18.70 -2.85 -7.58
C ILE A 216 19.92 -2.77 -6.65
N ARG A 217 20.44 -3.90 -6.16
CA ARG A 217 21.59 -3.94 -5.25
C ARG A 217 22.83 -3.29 -5.84
N THR A 218 23.09 -3.48 -7.15
CA THR A 218 24.24 -2.85 -7.82
C THR A 218 24.21 -1.33 -7.78
N THR A 219 23.03 -0.70 -7.65
CA THR A 219 22.88 0.76 -7.52
C THR A 219 23.15 1.25 -6.09
N MET A 220 23.19 0.37 -5.11
CA MET A 220 23.31 0.67 -3.67
C MET A 220 24.73 0.41 -3.15
N TYR A 221 25.73 0.95 -3.84
CA TYR A 221 27.13 0.64 -3.59
C TYR A 221 27.66 1.18 -2.25
N SER A 222 27.27 2.39 -1.86
CA SER A 222 27.80 3.01 -0.63
C SER A 222 27.01 2.58 0.62
N GLY A 223 27.71 2.51 1.78
CA GLY A 223 27.05 2.20 3.06
C GLY A 223 25.90 3.14 3.39
N GLY A 224 25.97 4.41 2.97
CA GLY A 224 24.89 5.39 3.16
C GLY A 224 23.64 5.14 2.30
N SER A 225 23.73 4.34 1.23
CA SER A 225 22.58 3.93 0.42
C SER A 225 21.87 2.69 0.98
N GLN A 226 22.52 1.94 1.86
CA GLN A 226 21.98 0.73 2.47
C GLN A 226 21.03 1.04 3.62
N ILE A 227 20.01 0.21 3.78
CA ILE A 227 19.22 0.18 5.01
C ILE A 227 20.07 -0.51 6.07
N GLN A 228 20.23 0.12 7.23
CA GLN A 228 21.06 -0.40 8.31
C GLN A 228 20.35 -1.50 9.09
N GLY A 229 21.09 -2.40 9.74
CA GLY A 229 20.53 -3.57 10.43
C GLY A 229 19.48 -3.22 11.49
N ASN A 230 19.66 -2.12 12.22
CA ASN A 230 18.66 -1.64 13.19
C ASN A 230 17.34 -1.25 12.51
N GLN A 231 17.40 -0.54 11.38
CA GLN A 231 16.20 -0.16 10.60
C GLN A 231 15.52 -1.42 10.01
N ALA A 232 16.32 -2.36 9.51
CA ALA A 232 15.83 -3.61 8.95
C ALA A 232 15.09 -4.46 10.01
N LEU A 233 15.61 -4.56 11.24
CA LEU A 233 14.91 -5.25 12.34
C LEU A 233 13.59 -4.59 12.69
N GLU A 234 13.52 -3.26 12.69
CA GLU A 234 12.26 -2.53 12.93
C GLU A 234 11.21 -2.79 11.82
N VAL A 235 11.64 -3.09 10.59
CA VAL A 235 10.71 -3.55 9.54
C VAL A 235 9.98 -4.80 9.97
N LEU A 236 10.70 -5.83 10.42
CA LEU A 236 10.08 -7.09 10.86
C LEU A 236 9.24 -6.91 12.13
N ARG A 237 9.75 -6.16 13.12
CA ARG A 237 9.02 -5.89 14.38
C ARG A 237 7.68 -5.23 14.14
N GLY A 238 7.61 -4.28 13.22
CA GLY A 238 6.35 -3.65 12.81
C GLY A 238 5.47 -4.63 12.01
N MET A 239 6.05 -5.31 11.03
CA MET A 239 5.32 -6.16 10.10
C MET A 239 4.65 -7.36 10.80
N VAL A 240 5.24 -7.91 11.86
CA VAL A 240 4.67 -9.04 12.62
C VAL A 240 3.25 -8.74 13.12
N THR A 241 2.98 -7.51 13.55
CA THR A 241 1.65 -7.13 14.06
C THR A 241 0.70 -6.63 12.97
N ALA A 242 1.23 -6.28 11.82
CA ALA A 242 0.48 -5.61 10.76
C ALA A 242 -0.75 -6.38 10.26
N PRO A 243 -0.70 -7.69 9.93
CA PRO A 243 -1.86 -8.37 9.37
C PRO A 243 -3.04 -8.38 10.33
N VAL A 244 -2.81 -8.69 11.62
CA VAL A 244 -3.88 -8.73 12.63
C VAL A 244 -4.46 -7.34 12.89
N MET A 245 -3.60 -6.32 13.03
CA MET A 245 -4.07 -4.95 13.25
C MET A 245 -4.89 -4.42 12.08
N HIS A 246 -4.50 -4.72 10.84
CA HIS A 246 -5.25 -4.33 9.66
C HIS A 246 -6.56 -5.11 9.48
N ALA A 247 -6.61 -6.38 9.85
CA ALA A 247 -7.85 -7.15 9.84
C ALA A 247 -8.87 -6.61 10.86
N VAL A 248 -8.42 -6.26 12.07
CA VAL A 248 -9.26 -5.58 13.06
C VAL A 248 -9.81 -4.26 12.52
N GLN A 249 -8.95 -3.42 11.93
CA GLN A 249 -9.33 -2.15 11.31
C GLN A 249 -10.37 -2.34 10.19
N ALA A 250 -10.20 -3.35 9.34
CA ALA A 250 -11.14 -3.67 8.27
C ALA A 250 -12.52 -4.03 8.83
N GLY A 251 -12.58 -4.87 9.86
CA GLY A 251 -13.83 -5.23 10.53
C GLY A 251 -14.54 -4.03 11.18
N VAL A 252 -13.77 -3.12 11.83
CA VAL A 252 -14.33 -1.86 12.36
C VAL A 252 -14.90 -0.99 11.23
N THR A 253 -14.20 -0.89 10.10
CA THR A 253 -14.66 -0.11 8.94
C THR A 253 -15.97 -0.66 8.38
N GLU A 254 -16.13 -1.98 8.31
CA GLU A 254 -17.35 -2.64 7.84
C GLU A 254 -18.53 -2.39 8.78
N ARG A 255 -18.32 -2.54 10.11
CA ARG A 255 -19.35 -2.26 11.09
C ARG A 255 -19.75 -0.79 11.12
N LEU A 256 -18.80 0.15 11.01
CA LEU A 256 -19.09 1.58 10.90
C LEU A 256 -19.95 1.89 9.66
N CYS A 257 -19.59 1.31 8.51
CA CYS A 257 -20.37 1.47 7.29
C CYS A 257 -21.81 1.01 7.49
N PHE A 258 -22.00 -0.16 8.08
CA PHE A 258 -23.33 -0.68 8.40
C PHE A 258 -24.11 0.24 9.36
N MET A 259 -23.51 0.62 10.50
CA MET A 259 -24.16 1.45 11.52
C MET A 259 -24.57 2.83 10.99
N LEU A 260 -23.72 3.49 10.20
CA LEU A 260 -24.01 4.79 9.60
C LEU A 260 -25.18 4.70 8.61
N ASN A 261 -25.25 3.63 7.83
CA ASN A 261 -26.37 3.39 6.91
C ASN A 261 -27.68 3.01 7.61
N GLN A 262 -27.62 2.58 8.89
CA GLN A 262 -28.80 2.42 9.74
C GLN A 262 -29.28 3.74 10.40
N GLY A 263 -28.68 4.87 10.05
CA GLY A 263 -29.10 6.18 10.54
C GLY A 263 -28.61 6.53 11.95
N THR A 264 -27.53 5.90 12.44
CA THR A 264 -26.95 6.17 13.77
C THR A 264 -26.57 7.66 13.95
N ILE A 265 -26.29 8.36 12.87
CA ILE A 265 -25.99 9.80 12.83
C ILE A 265 -26.92 10.45 11.78
N PRO A 266 -27.91 11.26 12.21
CA PRO A 266 -28.93 11.82 11.30
C PRO A 266 -28.38 12.69 10.17
N GLN A 267 -27.22 13.33 10.38
CA GLN A 267 -26.58 14.19 9.38
C GLN A 267 -25.94 13.39 8.23
N VAL A 268 -25.68 12.09 8.43
CA VAL A 268 -25.11 11.21 7.40
C VAL A 268 -26.20 10.75 6.45
N LYS A 269 -25.97 10.94 5.16
CA LYS A 269 -26.85 10.49 4.07
C LYS A 269 -26.61 9.02 3.74
N HIS A 270 -25.35 8.67 3.58
CA HIS A 270 -24.88 7.28 3.38
C HIS A 270 -23.38 7.16 3.64
N ALA A 271 -22.94 5.94 3.86
CA ALA A 271 -21.54 5.58 3.96
C ALA A 271 -21.23 4.41 3.03
N ILE A 272 -20.07 4.42 2.40
CA ILE A 272 -19.59 3.33 1.53
C ILE A 272 -18.13 3.02 1.83
N ILE A 273 -17.76 1.77 1.62
CA ILE A 273 -16.35 1.37 1.65
C ILE A 273 -15.85 1.41 0.21
N ALA A 274 -14.76 2.11 -0.04
CA ALA A 274 -14.23 2.28 -1.37
C ALA A 274 -12.70 2.18 -1.36
N ASN A 275 -12.14 1.82 -2.51
CA ASN A 275 -10.76 2.12 -2.80
C ASN A 275 -10.65 3.62 -3.10
N ALA A 276 -9.73 4.29 -2.42
CA ALA A 276 -9.37 5.68 -2.69
C ALA A 276 -7.91 5.87 -2.21
N GLN A 277 -7.01 5.12 -2.82
CA GLN A 277 -5.62 4.84 -2.45
C GLN A 277 -5.47 3.78 -1.35
N SER A 278 -6.44 3.64 -0.46
CA SER A 278 -6.57 2.57 0.52
C SER A 278 -8.04 2.22 0.68
N LYS A 279 -8.35 1.08 1.29
CA LYS A 279 -9.72 0.74 1.66
C LYS A 279 -10.17 1.69 2.77
N VAL A 280 -11.07 2.61 2.46
CA VAL A 280 -11.52 3.68 3.36
C VAL A 280 -13.03 3.75 3.44
N LEU A 281 -13.54 4.32 4.52
CA LEU A 281 -14.94 4.69 4.66
C LEU A 281 -15.14 6.10 4.07
N LEU A 282 -15.99 6.21 3.06
CA LEU A 282 -16.49 7.48 2.53
C LEU A 282 -17.82 7.76 3.18
N VAL A 283 -17.93 8.90 3.87
CA VAL A 283 -19.15 9.33 4.57
C VAL A 283 -19.69 10.57 3.88
N THR A 284 -20.87 10.45 3.30
CA THR A 284 -21.57 11.55 2.63
C THR A 284 -22.68 12.10 3.53
N PHE A 285 -22.72 13.40 3.69
CA PHE A 285 -23.70 14.11 4.53
C PHE A 285 -24.94 14.52 3.74
N GLN A 286 -26.04 14.78 4.47
CA GLN A 286 -27.30 15.30 3.92
C GLN A 286 -27.14 16.72 3.38
N LYS A 287 -26.22 17.50 3.91
CA LYS A 287 -25.92 18.90 3.58
C LYS A 287 -24.42 19.06 3.29
N PRO A 288 -23.98 20.12 2.62
CA PRO A 288 -22.56 20.37 2.31
C PRO A 288 -21.78 20.85 3.54
N ILE A 289 -21.64 19.99 4.55
CA ILE A 289 -20.98 20.27 5.84
C ILE A 289 -19.62 19.61 6.01
N ALA A 290 -19.08 18.98 4.97
CA ALA A 290 -17.81 18.23 5.07
C ALA A 290 -16.65 19.06 5.61
N SER A 291 -16.51 20.30 5.16
CA SER A 291 -15.43 21.20 5.63
C SER A 291 -15.55 21.51 7.11
N GLN A 292 -16.77 21.82 7.61
CA GLN A 292 -17.00 22.11 9.02
C GLN A 292 -16.75 20.88 9.91
N VAL A 293 -17.18 19.69 9.45
CA VAL A 293 -16.91 18.44 10.17
C VAL A 293 -15.41 18.20 10.29
N LEU A 294 -14.64 18.40 9.20
CA LEU A 294 -13.19 18.25 9.21
C LEU A 294 -12.49 19.28 10.10
N GLU A 295 -13.01 20.50 10.20
CA GLU A 295 -12.49 21.53 11.07
C GLU A 295 -12.76 21.23 12.56
N ASN A 296 -13.92 20.66 12.88
CA ASN A 296 -14.34 20.34 14.23
C ASN A 296 -13.75 19.05 14.78
N ALA A 297 -13.61 18.00 13.94
CA ALA A 297 -13.23 16.66 14.38
C ALA A 297 -11.94 16.59 15.21
N PRO A 298 -10.89 17.38 14.94
CA PRO A 298 -9.68 17.38 15.78
C PRO A 298 -9.93 17.81 17.23
N ARG A 299 -10.94 18.66 17.48
CA ARG A 299 -11.28 19.10 18.86
C ARG A 299 -11.83 17.95 19.71
N PHE A 300 -12.33 16.89 19.05
CA PHE A 300 -12.89 15.70 19.67
C PHE A 300 -11.96 14.48 19.59
N GLY A 301 -10.72 14.67 19.06
CA GLY A 301 -9.65 13.67 19.07
C GLY A 301 -9.39 12.95 17.76
N ALA A 302 -9.97 13.37 16.63
CA ALA A 302 -9.57 12.85 15.33
C ALA A 302 -8.24 13.46 14.87
N LEU A 303 -7.47 12.67 14.10
CA LEU A 303 -6.34 13.20 13.35
C LEU A 303 -6.85 13.94 12.11
N PRO A 304 -6.38 15.17 11.81
CA PRO A 304 -6.82 15.94 10.66
C PRO A 304 -6.08 15.61 9.35
N TRP A 305 -4.88 15.03 9.46
CA TRP A 305 -4.05 14.59 8.35
C TRP A 305 -3.22 13.37 8.73
N PRO A 306 -2.89 12.50 7.79
CA PRO A 306 -2.01 11.37 8.03
C PRO A 306 -0.54 11.81 8.05
N VAL A 307 0.27 11.12 8.85
CA VAL A 307 1.75 11.14 8.70
C VAL A 307 2.13 10.30 7.48
N GLY A 308 1.49 9.16 7.28
CA GLY A 308 1.68 8.27 6.14
C GLY A 308 0.51 7.34 5.88
N ALA A 309 -0.66 7.61 6.44
CA ALA A 309 -1.85 6.77 6.52
C ALA A 309 -1.55 5.31 6.91
N GLU A 310 -2.10 4.86 8.01
CA GLU A 310 -1.94 3.50 8.55
C GLU A 310 -0.55 3.17 9.11
N SER A 311 0.27 4.18 9.44
CA SER A 311 1.55 3.99 10.11
C SER A 311 1.39 3.73 11.62
N LYS A 312 2.52 3.52 12.29
CA LYS A 312 2.54 3.38 13.77
C LYS A 312 2.05 4.64 14.52
N TYR A 313 2.00 5.79 13.86
CA TYR A 313 1.59 7.07 14.45
C TYR A 313 0.08 7.30 14.38
N GLU A 314 -0.62 6.73 13.41
CA GLU A 314 -2.07 6.85 13.27
C GLU A 314 -2.79 5.91 14.27
N ILE A 315 -2.82 6.31 15.56
CA ILE A 315 -3.54 5.60 16.62
C ILE A 315 -4.99 6.08 16.71
N PRO A 316 -5.27 7.40 16.87
CA PRO A 316 -6.64 7.91 16.81
C PRO A 316 -7.24 7.77 15.40
N PRO A 317 -8.57 7.84 15.26
CA PRO A 317 -9.18 7.80 13.95
C PRO A 317 -8.79 9.03 13.14
N LEU A 318 -8.64 8.83 11.84
CA LEU A 318 -8.30 9.87 10.88
C LEU A 318 -9.54 10.32 10.14
N PHE A 319 -9.88 11.62 10.26
CA PHE A 319 -10.94 12.28 9.52
C PHE A 319 -10.28 13.24 8.54
N TYR A 320 -10.42 13.00 7.23
CA TYR A 320 -9.63 13.76 6.26
C TYR A 320 -10.36 13.94 4.92
N ARG A 321 -9.87 14.92 4.16
CA ARG A 321 -10.44 15.25 2.86
C ARG A 321 -10.25 14.11 1.85
N LEU A 322 -11.10 14.09 0.81
CA LEU A 322 -10.96 13.20 -0.33
C LEU A 322 -9.59 13.35 -1.01
N SER A 323 -9.05 12.27 -1.58
CA SER A 323 -7.79 12.31 -2.34
C SER A 323 -7.90 13.19 -3.58
N GLY A 324 -6.75 13.68 -4.09
CA GLY A 324 -6.71 14.47 -5.32
C GLY A 324 -7.32 13.71 -6.49
N THR A 325 -6.87 12.47 -6.71
CA THR A 325 -7.36 11.60 -7.78
C THR A 325 -8.87 11.32 -7.69
N PHE A 326 -9.41 11.17 -6.46
CA PHE A 326 -10.85 10.97 -6.27
C PHE A 326 -11.63 12.24 -6.61
N ARG A 327 -11.15 13.43 -6.20
CA ARG A 327 -11.80 14.72 -6.50
C ARG A 327 -11.79 15.05 -7.98
N GLU A 328 -10.68 14.73 -8.70
CA GLU A 328 -10.63 14.90 -10.14
C GLU A 328 -11.71 14.08 -10.86
N ALA A 329 -11.93 12.85 -10.41
CA ALA A 329 -12.96 11.97 -10.98
C ALA A 329 -14.39 12.29 -10.48
N ASN A 330 -14.54 12.97 -9.33
CA ASN A 330 -15.82 13.28 -8.70
C ASN A 330 -15.86 14.76 -8.25
N PRO A 331 -15.92 15.72 -9.19
CA PRO A 331 -15.95 17.14 -8.86
C PRO A 331 -17.14 17.49 -7.97
N GLY A 332 -16.90 18.25 -6.89
CA GLY A 332 -17.92 18.70 -5.94
C GLY A 332 -18.18 17.74 -4.78
N ALA A 333 -17.71 16.50 -4.82
CA ALA A 333 -17.90 15.55 -3.73
C ALA A 333 -17.22 16.00 -2.41
N GLU A 334 -16.23 16.88 -2.47
CA GLU A 334 -15.54 17.44 -1.30
C GLU A 334 -16.43 18.34 -0.43
N HIS A 335 -17.58 18.78 -0.92
CA HIS A 335 -18.50 19.64 -0.17
C HIS A 335 -19.34 18.87 0.84
N ASP A 336 -19.67 17.62 0.53
CA ASP A 336 -20.56 16.79 1.33
C ASP A 336 -19.95 15.44 1.76
N THR A 337 -18.74 15.10 1.34
CA THR A 337 -18.14 13.78 1.60
C THR A 337 -16.75 13.92 2.20
N ILE A 338 -16.50 13.12 3.26
CA ILE A 338 -15.19 12.98 3.90
C ILE A 338 -14.71 11.53 3.84
N ARG A 339 -13.41 11.35 4.06
CA ARG A 339 -12.84 10.02 4.34
C ARG A 339 -12.68 9.82 5.84
N ILE A 340 -12.99 8.62 6.30
CA ILE A 340 -12.68 8.18 7.67
C ILE A 340 -11.88 6.89 7.60
N ASN A 341 -10.76 6.87 8.34
CA ASN A 341 -10.04 5.65 8.64
C ASN A 341 -10.08 5.47 10.17
N PRO A 342 -10.65 4.38 10.69
CA PRO A 342 -10.74 4.16 12.13
C PRO A 342 -9.37 3.97 12.81
N ASN A 343 -8.33 3.65 12.04
CA ASN A 343 -7.00 3.31 12.55
C ASN A 343 -7.08 2.22 13.63
N ARG A 344 -6.76 2.54 14.89
CA ARG A 344 -6.82 1.59 16.01
C ARG A 344 -8.02 1.82 16.95
N SER A 345 -8.95 2.68 16.53
CA SER A 345 -10.15 3.00 17.30
C SER A 345 -11.27 2.01 17.00
N GLY A 346 -12.09 1.76 18.00
CA GLY A 346 -13.37 1.07 17.81
C GLY A 346 -14.45 1.99 17.27
N GLU A 347 -15.61 1.40 16.94
CA GLU A 347 -16.77 2.08 16.35
C GLU A 347 -17.29 3.22 17.24
N GLU A 348 -17.38 2.99 18.54
CA GLU A 348 -17.91 3.97 19.50
C GLU A 348 -17.12 5.27 19.49
N THR A 349 -15.79 5.18 19.45
CA THR A 349 -14.91 6.36 19.38
C THR A 349 -15.14 7.15 18.09
N VAL A 350 -15.21 6.46 16.95
CA VAL A 350 -15.43 7.11 15.65
C VAL A 350 -16.81 7.77 15.59
N LEU A 351 -17.85 7.05 16.03
CA LEU A 351 -19.22 7.56 16.04
C LEU A 351 -19.40 8.74 16.99
N ARG A 352 -18.77 8.70 18.17
CA ARG A 352 -18.76 9.81 19.12
C ARG A 352 -18.15 11.06 18.48
N ILE A 353 -16.95 10.95 17.91
CA ILE A 353 -16.25 12.07 17.27
C ILE A 353 -17.11 12.64 16.12
N LEU A 354 -17.64 11.77 15.27
CA LEU A 354 -18.45 12.21 14.12
C LEU A 354 -19.73 12.92 14.58
N ARG A 355 -20.41 12.41 15.60
CA ARG A 355 -21.62 13.03 16.18
C ARG A 355 -21.31 14.41 16.77
N GLU A 356 -20.28 14.50 17.59
CA GLU A 356 -19.88 15.77 18.23
C GLU A 356 -19.44 16.80 17.17
N SER A 357 -18.74 16.36 16.12
CA SER A 357 -18.35 17.24 15.01
C SER A 357 -19.54 17.77 14.20
N CYS A 358 -20.65 17.01 14.12
CA CYS A 358 -21.87 17.43 13.47
C CYS A 358 -22.78 18.31 14.36
N LEU A 359 -22.71 18.18 15.68
CA LEU A 359 -23.54 18.96 16.63
C LEU A 359 -23.04 20.39 16.87
N THR A 360 -21.78 20.65 16.59
CA THR A 360 -21.14 21.98 16.73
C THR A 360 -21.30 22.86 15.49
N LEU A 361 -22.21 22.51 14.58
CA LEU A 361 -22.50 23.21 13.32
C LEU A 361 -23.54 24.30 13.46
#